data_abc33666be1cb5622f5f43a7a6347ece
#
_entry.id   abc33666be1cb5622f5f43a7a6347ece
#
_cell.length_a   1.000
_cell.length_b   1.000
_cell.length_c   1.000
_cell.angle_alpha   90.00
_cell.angle_beta   90.00
_cell.angle_gamma   90.00
#
_symmetry.space_group_name_H-M   'P 1'
#
loop_
_entity.id
_entity.type
_entity.pdbx_description
1 polymer ?
#
loop_
_entity_poly.entity_id
_entity_poly.type
_entity_poly.pdbx_seq_one_letter_code
_entity_poly.pdbx_strand_id
1 'polypeptide(L)' 'MERVIFENSQVRVVEFKNKYFVDEIMDGEVISSSIGMEFEDLNDYLKDAGYSIVL' A
#
# COMPACT_ATOMS: atom_id res chain seq x y z
N MET A 1 2.24 14.79 6.93
CA MET A 1 1.95 13.75 7.94
C MET A 1 1.40 12.52 7.24
N GLU A 2 1.94 11.35 7.51
CA GLU A 2 1.45 10.14 6.87
C GLU A 2 0.19 9.62 7.55
N ARG A 3 -0.66 8.97 6.77
CA ARG A 3 -1.92 8.42 7.24
C ARG A 3 -2.11 7.03 6.66
N VAL A 4 -2.37 6.04 7.52
CA VAL A 4 -2.66 4.68 7.08
C VAL A 4 -4.12 4.65 6.62
N ILE A 5 -4.36 4.30 5.35
CA ILE A 5 -5.71 4.23 4.80
C ILE A 5 -6.23 2.79 4.70
N PHE A 6 -5.32 1.81 4.75
CA PHE A 6 -5.69 0.40 4.75
C PHE A 6 -4.53 -0.40 5.33
N GLU A 7 -4.87 -1.43 6.10
CA GLU A 7 -3.85 -2.32 6.66
C GLU A 7 -4.45 -3.70 6.93
N ASN A 8 -3.69 -4.73 6.56
CA ASN A 8 -4.02 -6.09 6.97
C ASN A 8 -2.71 -6.82 7.31
N SER A 9 -2.72 -8.15 7.39
CA SER A 9 -1.52 -8.90 7.75
C SER A 9 -0.47 -8.95 6.64
N GLN A 10 -0.81 -8.53 5.43
CA GLN A 10 0.06 -8.63 4.26
C GLN A 10 0.54 -7.29 3.74
N VAL A 11 -0.27 -6.26 3.85
CA VAL A 11 0.06 -4.95 3.28
C VAL A 11 -0.46 -3.82 4.16
N ARG A 12 0.19 -2.68 4.04
CA ARG A 12 -0.27 -1.42 4.62
C ARG A 12 -0.21 -0.36 3.52
N VAL A 13 -1.29 0.37 3.33
CA VAL A 13 -1.33 1.46 2.36
C VAL A 13 -1.33 2.78 3.12
N VAL A 14 -0.37 3.64 2.79
CA VAL A 14 -0.13 4.90 3.50
C VAL A 14 -0.22 6.06 2.52
N GLU A 15 -0.90 7.12 2.95
CA GLU A 15 -0.93 8.39 2.23
C GLU A 15 0.08 9.35 2.85
N PHE A 16 0.91 9.97 2.02
CA PHE A 16 1.88 10.97 2.47
C PHE A 16 2.11 11.98 1.35
N LYS A 17 1.89 13.25 1.63
CA LYS A 17 2.08 14.36 0.69
C LYS A 17 1.37 14.13 -0.66
N ASN A 18 0.11 13.70 -0.57
CA ASN A 18 -0.76 13.43 -1.73
C ASN A 18 -0.28 12.27 -2.62
N LYS A 19 0.59 11.44 -2.08
CA LYS A 19 1.02 10.21 -2.76
C LYS A 19 0.69 9.02 -1.89
N TYR A 20 0.57 7.86 -2.52
CA TYR A 20 0.19 6.63 -1.84
C TYR A 20 1.32 5.63 -1.96
N PHE A 21 1.61 4.95 -0.85
CA PHE A 21 2.69 3.98 -0.77
C PHE A 21 2.12 2.67 -0.29
N VAL A 22 2.54 1.57 -0.91
CA VAL A 22 2.13 0.23 -0.50
C VAL A 22 3.32 -0.45 0.15
N ASP A 23 3.19 -0.73 1.44
CA ASP A 23 4.21 -1.43 2.22
C ASP A 23 3.83 -2.91 2.32
N GLU A 24 4.75 -3.78 1.98
CA GLU A 24 4.55 -5.22 2.15
C GLU A 24 4.99 -5.62 3.55
N ILE A 25 4.17 -6.43 4.20
CA ILE A 25 4.39 -6.85 5.60
C ILE A 25 4.56 -8.36 5.65
N MET A 26 5.55 -8.81 6.41
CA MET A 26 5.75 -10.22 6.69
C MET A 26 6.15 -10.36 8.16
N ASP A 27 5.43 -11.21 8.89
CA ASP A 27 5.67 -11.46 10.32
C ASP A 27 5.67 -10.17 11.14
N GLY A 28 4.78 -9.23 10.77
CA GLY A 28 4.65 -7.96 11.48
C GLY A 28 5.67 -6.91 11.10
N GLU A 29 6.56 -7.19 10.16
CA GLU A 29 7.58 -6.26 9.73
C GLU A 29 7.39 -5.81 8.29
N VAL A 30 7.67 -4.54 8.02
CA VAL A 30 7.66 -4.02 6.66
C VAL A 30 8.92 -4.50 5.95
N ILE A 31 8.75 -5.31 4.90
CA ILE A 31 9.87 -5.88 4.16
C ILE A 31 10.16 -5.14 2.87
N SER A 32 9.21 -4.36 2.38
CA SER A 32 9.42 -3.58 1.16
C SER A 32 8.35 -2.49 1.08
N SER A 33 8.66 -1.41 0.36
CA SER A 33 7.74 -0.30 0.15
C SER A 33 7.76 0.09 -1.32
N SER A 34 6.59 0.40 -1.87
CA SER A 34 6.49 0.87 -3.23
C SER A 34 6.95 2.33 -3.34
N ILE A 35 7.16 2.79 -4.56
CA ILE A 35 7.32 4.23 -4.81
C ILE A 35 5.95 4.90 -4.68
N GLY A 36 5.94 6.22 -4.48
CA GLY A 36 4.69 6.98 -4.38
C GLY A 36 3.90 6.90 -5.68
N MET A 37 2.58 6.76 -5.56
CA MET A 37 1.70 6.67 -6.73
C MET A 37 0.43 7.47 -6.49
N GLU A 38 -0.31 7.71 -7.58
CA GLU A 38 -1.61 8.36 -7.50
C GLU A 38 -2.65 7.36 -6.98
N PHE A 39 -3.73 7.88 -6.40
CA PHE A 39 -4.79 7.02 -5.86
C PHE A 39 -5.35 6.09 -6.94
N GLU A 40 -5.51 6.60 -8.15
CA GLU A 40 -6.08 5.83 -9.26
C GLU A 40 -5.21 4.63 -9.66
N ASP A 41 -3.93 4.66 -9.32
CA ASP A 41 -3.00 3.56 -9.62
C ASP A 41 -2.95 2.49 -8.55
N LEU A 42 -3.50 2.77 -7.36
CA LEU A 42 -3.43 1.85 -6.22
C LEU A 42 -4.05 0.49 -6.49
N ASN A 43 -5.29 0.48 -7.01
CA ASN A 43 -5.99 -0.77 -7.24
C ASN A 43 -5.28 -1.63 -8.27
N ASP A 44 -4.75 -0.99 -9.33
CA ASP A 44 -3.98 -1.70 -10.34
C ASP A 44 -2.70 -2.29 -9.76
N TYR A 45 -2.01 -1.51 -8.95
CA TYR A 45 -0.79 -1.98 -8.29
C TYR A 45 -1.08 -3.19 -7.40
N LEU A 46 -2.12 -3.10 -6.57
CA LEU A 46 -2.48 -4.17 -5.66
C LEU A 46 -2.88 -5.43 -6.41
N LYS A 47 -3.64 -5.28 -7.49
CA LYS A 47 -4.05 -6.40 -8.31
C LYS A 47 -2.85 -7.07 -8.97
N ASP A 48 -1.94 -6.29 -9.53
CA ASP A 48 -0.75 -6.81 -10.19
C ASP A 48 0.18 -7.52 -9.20
N ALA A 49 0.17 -7.06 -7.95
CA ALA A 49 0.97 -7.70 -6.89
C ALA A 49 0.33 -8.97 -6.34
N GLY A 50 -0.91 -9.28 -6.75
CA GLY A 50 -1.58 -10.51 -6.33
C GLY A 50 -2.48 -10.35 -5.12
N TYR A 51 -2.78 -9.13 -4.70
CA TYR A 51 -3.66 -8.89 -3.56
C TYR A 51 -5.11 -8.73 -4.01
N SER A 52 -6.04 -9.33 -3.28
CA SER A 52 -7.47 -9.23 -3.56
C SER A 52 -8.08 -8.07 -2.76
N ILE A 53 -7.54 -6.88 -2.98
CA ILE A 53 -7.91 -5.68 -2.23
C ILE A 53 -8.38 -4.61 -3.21
N VAL A 54 -9.52 -3.99 -2.90
CA VAL A 54 -10.06 -2.87 -3.69
C VAL A 54 -10.27 -1.69 -2.75
N LEU A 55 -9.67 -0.57 -3.07
CA LEU A 55 -9.76 0.66 -2.27
C LEU A 55 -10.72 1.66 -2.90
#